data_f2ed696f27b524620049ac1940d50205
#
_entry.id   f2ed696f27b524620049ac1940d50205
#
_cell.length_a   1.000
_cell.length_b   1.000
_cell.length_c   1.000
_cell.angle_alpha   90.00
_cell.angle_beta   90.00
_cell.angle_gamma   90.00
#
_symmetry.space_group_name_H-M   'P 1'
#
loop_
_entity.id
_entity.type
_entity.pdbx_description
1 polymer ?
#
loop_
_entity_poly.entity_id
_entity_poly.type
_entity_poly.pdbx_seq_one_letter_code
_entity_poly.pdbx_strand_id
1 'polypeptide(L)'
;MFPSLNFPILMNTLSPQRPFVVKPAPSHKQGATPIPTIAEAFQQSGIATPAYVLDQAAFHLNGQILKHVQDETGAKILLAQKAFSCTSIYPILRNYLSGTTASGLYEARLAAEEFGGEVHVFSPAYKPAEIIQLLKISDHIVFNSLGQWKRYREEVLTSERPVSPGLRINPEYAEAVAEIYNPCAPGSRFGVLASLMNDDDLEGIEGLHFHTLCEQGADALERTLEHVIAKFDKYLCKMKWLNMGGGHLITASDYDVPRLIRVIREVQASYPQLEIFLEPGEAISSGGGVLIGSVIDIVENGMQIAVLDVSATTHMPDVLEMPYRPDVEGSGQPGEKA
;
A
#
# COMPACT_ATOMS: atom_id res chain seq x y z
N MET A 1 -26.28 -5.93 16.79
CA MET A 1 -26.05 -7.25 17.40
C MET A 1 -24.85 -7.82 16.63
N PHE A 2 -23.66 -7.70 17.17
CA PHE A 2 -22.45 -8.19 16.50
C PHE A 2 -22.46 -9.73 16.52
N PRO A 3 -22.18 -10.42 15.41
CA PRO A 3 -22.00 -11.87 15.46
C PRO A 3 -20.82 -12.19 16.39
N SER A 4 -21.02 -13.13 17.30
CA SER A 4 -19.97 -13.63 18.16
C SER A 4 -18.87 -14.27 17.30
N LEU A 5 -17.72 -13.60 17.19
CA LEU A 5 -16.52 -14.16 16.58
C LEU A 5 -15.97 -15.25 17.54
N ASN A 6 -16.41 -16.47 17.36
CA ASN A 6 -15.81 -17.62 18.04
C ASN A 6 -14.51 -17.97 17.33
N PHE A 7 -13.39 -17.71 17.98
CA PHE A 7 -12.05 -18.16 17.54
C PHE A 7 -11.73 -19.48 18.25
N PRO A 8 -11.84 -20.63 17.60
CA PRO A 8 -11.31 -21.85 18.17
C PRO A 8 -9.79 -21.88 18.00
N ILE A 9 -9.09 -21.76 19.10
CA ILE A 9 -7.65 -22.01 19.18
C ILE A 9 -7.45 -23.48 19.55
N LEU A 10 -6.58 -24.19 18.85
CA LEU A 10 -6.21 -25.57 19.17
C LEU A 10 -5.57 -25.63 20.57
N MET A 11 -6.29 -26.20 21.52
CA MET A 11 -5.96 -26.11 22.94
C MET A 11 -5.15 -27.28 23.49
N ASN A 12 -4.87 -28.31 22.68
CA ASN A 12 -4.18 -29.51 23.19
C ASN A 12 -2.71 -29.30 23.64
N THR A 13 -2.15 -28.09 23.49
CA THR A 13 -0.76 -27.79 23.86
C THR A 13 -0.56 -26.41 24.50
N LEU A 14 -1.62 -25.66 24.83
CA LEU A 14 -1.49 -24.34 25.43
C LEU A 14 -1.10 -24.46 26.91
N SER A 15 0.12 -24.07 27.22
CA SER A 15 0.61 -23.81 28.58
C SER A 15 0.73 -22.29 28.75
N PRO A 16 0.42 -21.73 29.93
CA PRO A 16 0.73 -20.34 30.23
C PRO A 16 2.20 -20.04 29.90
N GLN A 17 2.46 -18.88 29.27
CA GLN A 17 3.78 -18.42 28.82
C GLN A 17 4.31 -19.04 27.49
N ARG A 18 3.53 -19.79 26.73
CA ARG A 18 3.96 -20.16 25.37
C ARG A 18 3.68 -19.03 24.38
N PRO A 19 4.69 -18.62 23.59
CA PRO A 19 4.47 -17.67 22.49
C PRO A 19 3.62 -18.32 21.39
N PHE A 20 2.77 -17.54 20.76
CA PHE A 20 2.04 -17.89 19.56
C PHE A 20 2.36 -16.90 18.45
N VAL A 21 2.17 -17.28 17.20
CA VAL A 21 2.48 -16.49 16.02
C VAL A 21 1.22 -16.23 15.23
N VAL A 22 0.93 -14.96 14.98
CA VAL A 22 -0.08 -14.52 14.02
C VAL A 22 0.60 -14.31 12.68
N LYS A 23 0.13 -15.05 11.67
CA LYS A 23 0.66 -14.97 10.32
C LYS A 23 -0.01 -13.86 9.52
N PRO A 24 0.70 -13.20 8.59
CA PRO A 24 0.06 -12.36 7.59
C PRO A 24 -0.78 -13.22 6.65
N ALA A 25 -1.94 -12.74 6.21
CA ALA A 25 -2.64 -13.28 5.05
C ALA A 25 -2.10 -12.58 3.77
N PRO A 26 -1.95 -13.29 2.65
CA PRO A 26 -1.85 -14.70 2.38
C PRO A 26 -0.42 -15.26 2.48
N SER A 27 -0.35 -16.54 2.65
CA SER A 27 0.76 -17.46 2.86
C SER A 27 2.20 -16.98 2.63
N HIS A 28 3.04 -17.40 3.56
CA HIS A 28 4.49 -17.33 3.54
C HIS A 28 5.09 -17.68 2.17
N LYS A 29 5.92 -16.80 1.62
CA LYS A 29 6.47 -16.94 0.28
C LYS A 29 7.55 -18.01 0.21
N GLN A 30 7.63 -18.70 -0.91
CA GLN A 30 8.75 -19.59 -1.17
C GLN A 30 10.06 -18.80 -1.19
N GLY A 31 11.00 -19.19 -0.33
CA GLY A 31 12.29 -18.51 -0.15
C GLY A 31 12.34 -17.49 1.00
N ALA A 32 11.21 -17.18 1.65
CA ALA A 32 11.20 -16.47 2.93
C ALA A 32 11.58 -17.41 4.08
N THR A 33 11.98 -16.83 5.23
CA THR A 33 12.35 -17.63 6.41
C THR A 33 11.13 -18.39 6.94
N PRO A 34 11.19 -19.72 7.14
CA PRO A 34 10.07 -20.48 7.68
C PRO A 34 9.60 -19.95 9.05
N ILE A 35 8.28 -19.87 9.26
CA ILE A 35 7.71 -19.32 10.50
C ILE A 35 8.19 -20.04 11.76
N PRO A 36 8.30 -21.39 11.81
CA PRO A 36 8.90 -22.07 12.97
C PRO A 36 10.31 -21.57 13.28
N THR A 37 11.13 -21.33 12.24
CA THR A 37 12.50 -20.79 12.41
C THR A 37 12.47 -19.36 12.97
N ILE A 38 11.53 -18.51 12.53
CA ILE A 38 11.34 -17.17 13.10
C ILE A 38 10.96 -17.27 14.58
N ALA A 39 10.00 -18.14 14.92
CA ALA A 39 9.55 -18.33 16.29
C ALA A 39 10.67 -18.85 17.22
N GLU A 40 11.47 -19.80 16.77
CA GLU A 40 12.62 -20.31 17.50
C GLU A 40 13.69 -19.24 17.74
N ALA A 41 14.05 -18.49 16.70
CA ALA A 41 15.00 -17.39 16.79
C ALA A 41 14.50 -16.30 17.75
N PHE A 42 13.21 -15.97 17.70
CA PHE A 42 12.60 -15.02 18.62
C PHE A 42 12.68 -15.51 20.07
N GLN A 43 12.36 -16.78 20.36
CA GLN A 43 12.47 -17.35 21.70
C GLN A 43 13.90 -17.28 22.23
N GLN A 44 14.89 -17.55 21.38
CA GLN A 44 16.30 -17.49 21.75
C GLN A 44 16.81 -16.06 21.98
N SER A 45 16.15 -15.05 21.40
CA SER A 45 16.56 -13.65 21.51
C SER A 45 16.35 -13.06 22.90
N GLY A 46 15.45 -13.64 23.71
CA GLY A 46 15.05 -13.10 25.00
C GLY A 46 14.20 -11.83 24.93
N ILE A 47 13.73 -11.46 23.76
CA ILE A 47 12.83 -10.29 23.56
C ILE A 47 11.46 -10.65 24.12
N ALA A 48 10.84 -9.71 24.84
CA ALA A 48 9.49 -9.88 25.38
C ALA A 48 8.42 -9.77 24.30
N THR A 49 7.32 -10.50 24.47
CA THR A 49 6.09 -10.32 23.69
C THR A 49 5.23 -9.18 24.29
N PRO A 50 4.33 -8.56 23.52
CA PRO A 50 4.11 -8.79 22.10
C PRO A 50 5.17 -8.13 21.22
N ALA A 51 5.46 -8.72 20.06
CA ALA A 51 6.44 -8.16 19.13
C ALA A 51 6.08 -8.45 17.66
N TYR A 52 6.29 -7.46 16.79
CA TYR A 52 6.35 -7.68 15.36
C TYR A 52 7.76 -8.09 14.97
N VAL A 53 7.88 -9.22 14.31
CA VAL A 53 9.16 -9.74 13.81
C VAL A 53 9.15 -9.66 12.29
N LEU A 54 10.11 -8.90 11.73
CA LEU A 54 10.21 -8.68 10.30
C LEU A 54 11.26 -9.62 9.69
N ASP A 55 10.92 -10.26 8.58
CA ASP A 55 11.80 -11.13 7.81
C ASP A 55 12.47 -10.36 6.66
N GLN A 56 13.71 -9.97 6.81
CA GLN A 56 14.47 -9.26 5.79
C GLN A 56 14.54 -10.03 4.46
N ALA A 57 14.58 -11.37 4.49
CA ALA A 57 14.62 -12.18 3.27
C ALA A 57 13.35 -12.00 2.43
N ALA A 58 12.18 -11.92 3.07
CA ALA A 58 10.92 -11.65 2.38
C ALA A 58 10.91 -10.26 1.71
N PHE A 59 11.45 -9.22 2.37
CA PHE A 59 11.57 -7.89 1.77
C PHE A 59 12.54 -7.87 0.58
N HIS A 60 13.63 -8.62 0.63
CA HIS A 60 14.52 -8.78 -0.53
C HIS A 60 13.81 -9.47 -1.70
N LEU A 61 13.05 -10.54 -1.46
CA LEU A 61 12.28 -11.24 -2.51
C LEU A 61 11.23 -10.33 -3.14
N ASN A 62 10.46 -9.60 -2.33
CA ASN A 62 9.49 -8.63 -2.81
C ASN A 62 10.16 -7.53 -3.64
N GLY A 63 11.26 -6.99 -3.13
CA GLY A 63 12.05 -5.97 -3.83
C GLY A 63 12.57 -6.44 -5.18
N GLN A 64 13.05 -7.68 -5.30
CA GLN A 64 13.52 -8.24 -6.56
C GLN A 64 12.41 -8.33 -7.63
N ILE A 65 11.18 -8.71 -7.24
CA ILE A 65 10.03 -8.76 -8.17
C ILE A 65 9.71 -7.34 -8.65
N LEU A 66 9.65 -6.37 -7.75
CA LEU A 66 9.35 -4.98 -8.09
C LEU A 66 10.45 -4.37 -8.97
N LYS A 67 11.71 -4.66 -8.65
CA LYS A 67 12.83 -4.22 -9.47
C LYS A 67 12.79 -4.82 -10.87
N HIS A 68 12.43 -6.09 -11.00
CA HIS A 68 12.27 -6.72 -12.32
C HIS A 68 11.24 -5.97 -13.18
N VAL A 69 10.10 -5.57 -12.62
CA VAL A 69 9.11 -4.75 -13.36
C VAL A 69 9.72 -3.43 -13.81
N GLN A 70 10.48 -2.73 -12.95
CA GLN A 70 11.16 -1.49 -13.30
C GLN A 70 12.21 -1.70 -14.39
N ASP A 71 13.04 -2.73 -14.28
CA ASP A 71 14.10 -3.04 -15.24
C ASP A 71 13.54 -3.38 -16.64
N GLU A 72 12.39 -4.05 -16.69
CA GLU A 72 11.72 -4.42 -17.94
C GLU A 72 10.95 -3.28 -18.61
N THR A 73 10.53 -2.28 -17.86
CA THR A 73 9.62 -1.24 -18.38
C THR A 73 10.18 0.17 -18.28
N GLY A 74 11.17 0.42 -17.43
CA GLY A 74 11.61 1.77 -17.08
C GLY A 74 10.61 2.53 -16.20
N ALA A 75 9.48 1.91 -15.81
CA ALA A 75 8.56 2.51 -14.85
C ALA A 75 9.21 2.63 -13.47
N LYS A 76 8.82 3.62 -12.69
CA LYS A 76 9.30 3.83 -11.33
C LYS A 76 8.28 3.31 -10.32
N ILE A 77 8.76 2.55 -9.34
CA ILE A 77 7.91 2.03 -8.26
C ILE A 77 8.26 2.72 -6.95
N LEU A 78 7.23 3.24 -6.28
CA LEU A 78 7.30 4.01 -5.05
C LEU A 78 6.66 3.23 -3.89
N LEU A 79 7.27 3.30 -2.70
CA LEU A 79 6.66 2.75 -1.49
C LEU A 79 5.50 3.62 -1.04
N ALA A 80 4.29 3.08 -0.97
CA ALA A 80 3.16 3.76 -0.31
C ALA A 80 3.30 3.67 1.22
N GLN A 81 3.78 4.76 1.84
CA GLN A 81 4.09 4.77 3.28
C GLN A 81 2.87 4.58 4.18
N LYS A 82 1.67 4.96 3.73
CA LYS A 82 0.42 4.69 4.47
C LYS A 82 0.22 3.20 4.78
N ALA A 83 0.74 2.30 3.93
CA ALA A 83 0.64 0.87 4.12
C ALA A 83 1.84 0.29 4.88
N PHE A 84 3.03 0.86 4.70
CA PHE A 84 4.24 0.40 5.37
C PHE A 84 5.25 1.54 5.54
N SER A 85 5.60 1.86 6.78
CA SER A 85 6.52 2.97 7.11
C SER A 85 7.58 2.59 8.16
N CYS A 86 8.00 1.32 8.16
CA CYS A 86 9.03 0.84 9.08
C CYS A 86 10.44 1.22 8.62
N THR A 87 11.03 2.22 9.26
CA THR A 87 12.33 2.79 8.87
C THR A 87 13.48 1.82 8.93
N SER A 88 13.43 0.79 9.80
CA SER A 88 14.47 -0.25 9.88
C SER A 88 14.59 -1.10 8.60
N ILE A 89 13.54 -1.15 7.77
CA ILE A 89 13.51 -1.87 6.49
C ILE A 89 13.85 -0.95 5.30
N TYR A 90 13.79 0.36 5.46
CA TYR A 90 14.10 1.32 4.39
C TYR A 90 15.47 1.10 3.73
N PRO A 91 16.57 0.79 4.47
CA PRO A 91 17.87 0.48 3.84
C PRO A 91 17.83 -0.69 2.86
N ILE A 92 16.92 -1.66 3.06
CA ILE A 92 16.72 -2.77 2.13
C ILE A 92 15.92 -2.28 0.93
N LEU A 93 14.77 -1.64 1.16
CA LEU A 93 13.83 -1.24 0.11
C LEU A 93 14.41 -0.22 -0.88
N ARG A 94 15.24 0.71 -0.41
CA ARG A 94 15.88 1.71 -1.28
C ARG A 94 16.81 1.13 -2.35
N ASN A 95 17.22 -0.15 -2.23
CA ASN A 95 17.97 -0.84 -3.28
C ASN A 95 17.10 -1.29 -4.46
N TYR A 96 15.78 -1.27 -4.28
CA TYR A 96 14.82 -1.81 -5.23
C TYR A 96 13.81 -0.78 -5.73
N LEU A 97 13.52 0.26 -4.96
CA LEU A 97 12.47 1.23 -5.23
C LEU A 97 13.04 2.60 -5.57
N SER A 98 12.34 3.35 -6.41
CA SER A 98 12.76 4.68 -6.85
C SER A 98 12.54 5.77 -5.80
N GLY A 99 11.64 5.54 -4.85
CA GLY A 99 11.28 6.51 -3.83
C GLY A 99 10.04 6.07 -3.04
N THR A 100 9.31 7.05 -2.55
CA THR A 100 8.12 6.84 -1.73
C THR A 100 6.96 7.72 -2.16
N THR A 101 5.73 7.32 -1.82
CA THR A 101 4.56 8.19 -1.87
C THR A 101 3.98 8.39 -0.49
N ALA A 102 3.64 9.63 -0.17
CA ALA A 102 3.18 10.11 1.11
C ALA A 102 1.74 10.61 1.04
N SER A 103 0.95 10.34 2.09
CA SER A 103 -0.44 10.81 2.23
C SER A 103 -0.55 12.17 2.91
N GLY A 104 0.56 12.77 3.30
CA GLY A 104 0.63 14.06 3.96
C GLY A 104 2.04 14.44 4.41
N LEU A 105 2.13 15.58 5.11
CA LEU A 105 3.41 16.20 5.48
C LEU A 105 4.33 15.29 6.30
N TYR A 106 3.79 14.56 7.28
CA TYR A 106 4.64 13.75 8.16
C TYR A 106 5.24 12.54 7.46
N GLU A 107 4.48 11.87 6.59
CA GLU A 107 5.03 10.81 5.74
C GLU A 107 6.05 11.36 4.74
N ALA A 108 5.78 12.54 4.14
CA ALA A 108 6.74 13.19 3.23
C ALA A 108 8.05 13.56 3.93
N ARG A 109 7.99 14.04 5.19
CA ARG A 109 9.18 14.26 6.01
C ARG A 109 9.93 12.98 6.31
N LEU A 110 9.22 11.93 6.72
CA LEU A 110 9.80 10.61 6.96
C LEU A 110 10.50 10.07 5.70
N ALA A 111 9.89 10.27 4.52
CA ALA A 111 10.47 9.93 3.24
C ALA A 111 11.80 10.66 2.99
N ALA A 112 11.79 11.98 3.10
CA ALA A 112 12.95 12.81 2.83
C ALA A 112 14.09 12.59 3.85
N GLU A 113 13.75 12.37 5.12
CA GLU A 113 14.73 12.20 6.20
C GLU A 113 15.30 10.78 6.25
N GLU A 114 14.48 9.74 6.00
CA GLU A 114 14.84 8.35 6.30
C GLU A 114 14.92 7.44 5.06
N PHE A 115 14.13 7.68 3.99
CA PHE A 115 14.16 6.80 2.83
C PHE A 115 15.12 7.28 1.75
N GLY A 116 15.03 8.54 1.36
CA GLY A 116 15.71 9.08 0.18
C GLY A 116 15.03 8.67 -1.15
N GLY A 117 15.62 9.06 -2.29
CA GLY A 117 14.98 8.92 -3.61
C GLY A 117 13.88 9.94 -3.82
N GLU A 118 12.95 9.67 -4.71
CA GLU A 118 11.86 10.60 -5.02
C GLU A 118 10.78 10.59 -3.92
N VAL A 119 10.28 11.77 -3.59
CA VAL A 119 9.19 11.98 -2.65
C VAL A 119 7.97 12.48 -3.41
N HIS A 120 6.97 11.61 -3.58
CA HIS A 120 5.68 11.95 -4.14
C HIS A 120 4.67 12.20 -3.02
N VAL A 121 3.74 13.11 -3.23
CA VAL A 121 2.72 13.40 -2.22
C VAL A 121 1.34 13.50 -2.86
N PHE A 122 0.40 12.76 -2.31
CA PHE A 122 -1.03 12.93 -2.59
C PHE A 122 -1.83 13.01 -1.29
N SER A 123 -2.64 14.03 -1.16
CA SER A 123 -3.67 14.12 -0.12
C SER A 123 -4.98 14.64 -0.70
N PRO A 124 -6.16 14.19 -0.19
CA PRO A 124 -7.45 14.72 -0.65
C PRO A 124 -7.60 16.22 -0.44
N ALA A 125 -6.89 16.77 0.55
CA ALA A 125 -6.80 18.21 0.79
C ALA A 125 -5.51 18.57 1.53
N TYR A 126 -4.97 19.75 1.24
CA TYR A 126 -3.79 20.30 1.89
C TYR A 126 -4.16 21.52 2.72
N LYS A 127 -3.55 21.66 3.90
CA LYS A 127 -3.58 22.89 4.66
C LYS A 127 -2.56 23.88 4.10
N PRO A 128 -2.86 25.20 4.08
CA PRO A 128 -1.92 26.20 3.56
C PRO A 128 -0.53 26.14 4.20
N ALA A 129 -0.44 25.91 5.52
CA ALA A 129 0.83 25.79 6.21
C ALA A 129 1.63 24.51 5.85
N GLU A 130 0.97 23.47 5.37
CA GLU A 130 1.62 22.22 4.97
C GLU A 130 2.19 22.31 3.55
N ILE A 131 1.50 22.98 2.63
CA ILE A 131 1.97 23.15 1.23
C ILE A 131 3.37 23.76 1.20
N ILE A 132 3.61 24.83 1.95
CA ILE A 132 4.92 25.50 1.99
C ILE A 132 6.04 24.56 2.43
N GLN A 133 5.74 23.63 3.34
CA GLN A 133 6.71 22.64 3.80
C GLN A 133 6.89 21.51 2.79
N LEU A 134 5.80 21.03 2.20
CA LEU A 134 5.81 19.98 1.18
C LEU A 134 6.61 20.39 -0.06
N LEU A 135 6.46 21.64 -0.53
CA LEU A 135 7.20 22.16 -1.68
C LEU A 135 8.72 22.20 -1.47
N LYS A 136 9.21 22.13 -0.23
CA LYS A 136 10.65 22.06 0.06
C LYS A 136 11.24 20.65 -0.04
N ILE A 137 10.41 19.62 0.07
CA ILE A 137 10.88 18.24 0.23
C ILE A 137 10.31 17.28 -0.81
N SER A 138 9.26 17.66 -1.55
CA SER A 138 8.63 16.79 -2.54
C SER A 138 9.19 16.99 -3.94
N ASP A 139 9.24 15.93 -4.73
CA ASP A 139 9.54 15.96 -6.16
C ASP A 139 8.26 16.07 -6.98
N HIS A 140 7.19 15.39 -6.53
CA HIS A 140 5.86 15.44 -7.15
C HIS A 140 4.79 15.76 -6.09
N ILE A 141 3.83 16.61 -6.46
CA ILE A 141 2.67 16.91 -5.63
C ILE A 141 1.39 16.77 -6.44
N VAL A 142 0.45 15.95 -5.94
CA VAL A 142 -0.79 15.65 -6.65
C VAL A 142 -1.96 16.34 -5.96
N PHE A 143 -2.71 17.13 -6.72
CA PHE A 143 -3.91 17.82 -6.26
C PHE A 143 -5.15 16.97 -6.54
N ASN A 144 -6.08 16.97 -5.63
CA ASN A 144 -7.29 16.18 -5.71
C ASN A 144 -8.43 16.87 -6.48
N SER A 145 -8.33 18.18 -6.69
CA SER A 145 -9.35 18.96 -7.39
C SER A 145 -8.75 20.16 -8.11
N LEU A 146 -9.44 20.63 -9.14
CA LEU A 146 -9.08 21.86 -9.85
C LEU A 146 -9.10 23.09 -8.94
N GLY A 147 -10.00 23.12 -7.95
CA GLY A 147 -10.04 24.20 -6.96
C GLY A 147 -8.80 24.24 -6.07
N GLN A 148 -8.24 23.11 -5.69
CA GLN A 148 -6.96 23.06 -4.96
C GLN A 148 -5.82 23.51 -5.86
N TRP A 149 -5.74 23.03 -7.11
CA TRP A 149 -4.73 23.45 -8.06
C TRP A 149 -4.75 24.97 -8.26
N LYS A 150 -5.90 25.54 -8.54
CA LYS A 150 -6.05 26.99 -8.70
C LYS A 150 -5.61 27.79 -7.46
N ARG A 151 -5.83 27.23 -6.27
CA ARG A 151 -5.46 27.86 -5.00
C ARG A 151 -3.96 27.90 -4.77
N TYR A 152 -3.25 26.84 -5.12
CA TYR A 152 -1.83 26.67 -4.78
C TYR A 152 -0.88 26.74 -5.99
N ARG A 153 -1.43 27.03 -7.16
CA ARG A 153 -0.67 27.04 -8.41
C ARG A 153 0.51 28.03 -8.37
N GLU A 154 0.29 29.23 -7.87
CA GLU A 154 1.33 30.25 -7.81
C GLU A 154 2.47 29.81 -6.90
N GLU A 155 2.16 29.32 -5.71
CA GLU A 155 3.15 28.80 -4.77
C GLU A 155 3.97 27.63 -5.34
N VAL A 156 3.31 26.73 -6.07
CA VAL A 156 3.99 25.59 -6.71
C VAL A 156 4.91 26.06 -7.82
N LEU A 157 4.42 26.89 -8.75
CA LEU A 157 5.18 27.34 -9.92
C LEU A 157 6.32 28.30 -9.59
N THR A 158 6.25 28.97 -8.43
CA THR A 158 7.29 29.90 -7.95
C THR A 158 8.15 29.31 -6.83
N SER A 159 7.98 28.04 -6.51
CA SER A 159 8.75 27.39 -5.45
C SER A 159 10.25 27.35 -5.78
N GLU A 160 11.10 27.58 -4.77
CA GLU A 160 12.56 27.55 -4.93
C GLU A 160 13.09 26.21 -5.45
N ARG A 161 12.49 25.12 -4.97
CA ARG A 161 12.73 23.77 -5.47
C ARG A 161 11.70 23.46 -6.56
N PRO A 162 12.13 23.00 -7.75
CA PRO A 162 11.19 22.51 -8.75
C PRO A 162 10.39 21.32 -8.22
N VAL A 163 9.07 21.43 -8.25
CA VAL A 163 8.13 20.37 -7.86
C VAL A 163 7.20 20.13 -9.04
N SER A 164 7.06 18.90 -9.48
CA SER A 164 6.18 18.53 -10.59
C SER A 164 4.73 18.36 -10.10
N PRO A 165 3.79 19.24 -10.49
CA PRO A 165 2.41 19.13 -10.06
C PRO A 165 1.61 18.16 -10.91
N GLY A 166 0.74 17.41 -10.25
CA GLY A 166 -0.22 16.50 -10.88
C GLY A 166 -1.65 16.70 -10.42
N LEU A 167 -2.55 16.09 -11.14
CA LEU A 167 -3.97 16.07 -10.82
C LEU A 167 -4.44 14.62 -10.68
N ARG A 168 -5.09 14.30 -9.55
CA ARG A 168 -5.78 13.02 -9.42
C ARG A 168 -7.04 13.03 -10.27
N ILE A 169 -7.20 12.03 -11.11
CA ILE A 169 -8.36 11.81 -11.96
C ILE A 169 -9.24 10.68 -11.42
N ASN A 170 -10.53 10.75 -11.69
CA ASN A 170 -11.49 9.71 -11.39
C ASN A 170 -12.02 9.12 -12.70
N PRO A 171 -11.65 7.89 -13.08
CA PRO A 171 -12.11 7.25 -14.29
C PRO A 171 -13.58 6.76 -14.20
N GLU A 172 -14.25 6.94 -13.05
CA GLU A 172 -15.61 6.45 -12.78
C GLU A 172 -15.72 4.93 -13.00
N TYR A 173 -14.61 4.24 -12.71
CA TYR A 173 -14.50 2.79 -12.78
C TYR A 173 -13.51 2.30 -11.71
N ALA A 174 -13.91 1.32 -10.94
CA ALA A 174 -13.07 0.57 -10.02
C ALA A 174 -13.73 -0.80 -9.74
N GLU A 175 -12.91 -1.83 -9.58
CA GLU A 175 -13.32 -3.19 -9.23
C GLU A 175 -13.06 -3.43 -7.75
N ALA A 176 -13.70 -2.69 -6.86
CA ALA A 176 -13.48 -2.87 -5.43
C ALA A 176 -14.22 -4.10 -4.91
N VAL A 177 -13.56 -4.89 -4.08
CA VAL A 177 -14.14 -6.07 -3.43
C VAL A 177 -15.29 -5.68 -2.49
N ALA A 178 -15.19 -4.50 -1.86
CA ALA A 178 -16.24 -3.92 -1.03
C ALA A 178 -16.52 -2.47 -1.47
N GLU A 179 -17.81 -2.10 -1.48
CA GLU A 179 -18.23 -0.76 -1.92
C GLU A 179 -17.58 0.39 -1.13
N ILE A 180 -17.33 0.17 0.16
CA ILE A 180 -16.65 1.14 1.04
C ILE A 180 -15.23 1.48 0.56
N TYR A 181 -14.57 0.57 -0.15
CA TYR A 181 -13.24 0.77 -0.71
C TYR A 181 -13.24 1.21 -2.17
N ASN A 182 -14.41 1.47 -2.76
CA ASN A 182 -14.51 1.95 -4.14
C ASN A 182 -14.23 3.46 -4.20
N PRO A 183 -13.03 3.89 -4.67
CA PRO A 183 -12.68 5.31 -4.75
C PRO A 183 -13.39 6.03 -5.90
N CYS A 184 -14.06 5.30 -6.78
CA CYS A 184 -14.79 5.82 -7.93
C CYS A 184 -16.32 5.75 -7.77
N ALA A 185 -16.82 5.36 -6.59
CA ALA A 185 -18.25 5.33 -6.30
C ALA A 185 -18.90 6.72 -6.47
N PRO A 186 -20.19 6.79 -6.81
CA PRO A 186 -20.94 8.05 -6.81
C PRO A 186 -20.80 8.79 -5.47
N GLY A 187 -20.44 10.07 -5.50
CA GLY A 187 -20.18 10.86 -4.29
C GLY A 187 -18.78 10.67 -3.69
N SER A 188 -17.90 9.90 -4.32
CA SER A 188 -16.51 9.80 -3.89
C SER A 188 -15.85 11.19 -3.89
N ARG A 189 -15.04 11.44 -2.84
CA ARG A 189 -14.24 12.66 -2.73
C ARG A 189 -12.96 12.63 -3.57
N PHE A 190 -12.63 11.51 -4.23
CA PHE A 190 -11.33 11.30 -4.86
C PHE A 190 -11.34 11.60 -6.35
N GLY A 191 -10.48 12.53 -6.75
CA GLY A 191 -10.14 12.81 -8.14
C GLY A 191 -11.17 13.62 -8.90
N VAL A 192 -10.76 14.16 -10.04
CA VAL A 192 -11.55 15.00 -10.92
C VAL A 192 -12.17 14.16 -12.04
N LEU A 193 -13.47 14.31 -12.27
CA LEU A 193 -14.17 13.70 -13.40
C LEU A 193 -13.75 14.36 -14.72
N ALA A 194 -13.65 13.59 -15.80
CA ALA A 194 -13.30 14.11 -17.11
C ALA A 194 -14.28 15.20 -17.61
N SER A 195 -15.55 15.08 -17.24
CA SER A 195 -16.60 16.07 -17.57
C SER A 195 -16.41 17.44 -16.92
N LEU A 196 -15.60 17.51 -15.86
CA LEU A 196 -15.30 18.76 -15.14
C LEU A 196 -13.95 19.37 -15.54
N MET A 197 -13.20 18.71 -16.43
CA MET A 197 -11.89 19.18 -16.87
C MET A 197 -11.98 19.95 -18.16
N ASN A 198 -11.20 21.03 -18.24
CA ASN A 198 -10.92 21.75 -19.47
C ASN A 198 -9.43 22.08 -19.57
N ASP A 199 -8.97 22.49 -20.76
CA ASP A 199 -7.54 22.69 -21.01
C ASP A 199 -6.95 23.87 -20.22
N ASP A 200 -7.74 24.94 -19.99
CA ASP A 200 -7.28 26.13 -19.26
C ASP A 200 -7.04 25.83 -17.78
N ASP A 201 -7.80 24.90 -17.22
CA ASP A 201 -7.63 24.48 -15.82
C ASP A 201 -6.35 23.68 -15.58
N LEU A 202 -5.73 23.14 -16.64
CA LEU A 202 -4.54 22.30 -16.55
C LEU A 202 -3.22 23.04 -16.78
N GLU A 203 -3.26 24.35 -17.01
CA GLU A 203 -2.03 25.11 -17.19
C GLU A 203 -1.09 24.95 -15.99
N GLY A 204 0.12 24.42 -16.25
CA GLY A 204 1.14 24.11 -15.25
C GLY A 204 1.06 22.68 -14.69
N ILE A 205 -0.02 21.93 -14.85
CA ILE A 205 -0.07 20.50 -14.49
C ILE A 205 0.82 19.69 -15.44
N GLU A 206 1.65 18.84 -14.85
CA GLU A 206 2.62 18.02 -15.59
C GLU A 206 2.22 16.56 -15.66
N GLY A 207 1.36 16.08 -14.78
CA GLY A 207 0.98 14.67 -14.78
C GLY A 207 -0.42 14.38 -14.25
N LEU A 208 -0.86 13.15 -14.52
CA LEU A 208 -2.10 12.62 -13.99
C LEU A 208 -1.83 11.44 -13.04
N HIS A 209 -2.69 11.29 -12.06
CA HIS A 209 -2.64 10.22 -11.09
C HIS A 209 -4.03 9.59 -10.94
N PHE A 210 -4.11 8.27 -10.89
CA PHE A 210 -5.30 7.57 -10.41
C PHE A 210 -4.91 6.48 -9.42
N HIS A 211 -5.83 6.14 -8.54
CA HIS A 211 -5.67 5.03 -7.61
C HIS A 211 -7.04 4.41 -7.39
N THR A 212 -7.29 3.26 -8.00
CA THR A 212 -8.60 2.64 -8.14
C THR A 212 -8.63 1.19 -7.70
N LEU A 213 -7.47 0.57 -7.50
CA LEU A 213 -7.34 -0.83 -7.13
C LEU A 213 -7.21 -1.00 -5.61
N CYS A 214 -7.67 -2.13 -5.11
CA CYS A 214 -7.48 -2.60 -3.75
C CYS A 214 -7.36 -4.13 -3.79
N GLU A 215 -6.18 -4.66 -3.47
CA GLU A 215 -5.85 -6.10 -3.44
C GLU A 215 -6.19 -6.84 -4.74
N GLN A 216 -5.82 -6.28 -5.90
CA GLN A 216 -6.21 -6.80 -7.20
C GLN A 216 -5.02 -7.20 -8.08
N GLY A 217 -5.35 -7.89 -9.19
CA GLY A 217 -4.39 -8.35 -10.19
C GLY A 217 -4.09 -7.34 -11.29
N ALA A 218 -3.16 -7.70 -12.18
CA ALA A 218 -2.79 -6.90 -13.34
C ALA A 218 -3.94 -6.75 -14.36
N ASP A 219 -4.86 -7.70 -14.40
CA ASP A 219 -6.05 -7.67 -15.26
C ASP A 219 -7.03 -6.56 -14.86
N ALA A 220 -7.18 -6.28 -13.56
CA ALA A 220 -7.98 -5.16 -13.09
C ALA A 220 -7.36 -3.81 -13.46
N LEU A 221 -6.02 -3.69 -13.42
CA LEU A 221 -5.34 -2.50 -13.93
C LEU A 221 -5.58 -2.31 -15.44
N GLU A 222 -5.46 -3.38 -16.22
CA GLU A 222 -5.67 -3.33 -17.67
C GLU A 222 -7.08 -2.79 -18.00
N ARG A 223 -8.12 -3.34 -17.37
CA ARG A 223 -9.50 -2.85 -17.54
C ARG A 223 -9.67 -1.40 -17.05
N THR A 224 -9.03 -1.03 -15.93
CA THR A 224 -9.06 0.35 -15.44
C THR A 224 -8.44 1.33 -16.45
N LEU A 225 -7.33 0.95 -17.08
CA LEU A 225 -6.67 1.78 -18.10
C LEU A 225 -7.54 2.00 -19.34
N GLU A 226 -8.36 1.03 -19.75
CA GLU A 226 -9.33 1.23 -20.84
C GLU A 226 -10.26 2.42 -20.52
N HIS A 227 -10.76 2.50 -19.28
CA HIS A 227 -11.61 3.61 -18.83
C HIS A 227 -10.85 4.93 -18.68
N VAL A 228 -9.60 4.88 -18.19
CA VAL A 228 -8.73 6.06 -18.10
C VAL A 228 -8.46 6.61 -19.50
N ILE A 229 -8.05 5.77 -20.45
CA ILE A 229 -7.75 6.20 -21.82
C ILE A 229 -9.02 6.72 -22.49
N ALA A 230 -10.14 6.00 -22.41
CA ALA A 230 -11.38 6.43 -23.03
C ALA A 230 -11.86 7.83 -22.59
N LYS A 231 -11.56 8.23 -21.35
CA LYS A 231 -12.02 9.51 -20.80
C LYS A 231 -10.96 10.61 -20.81
N PHE A 232 -9.67 10.26 -20.71
CA PHE A 232 -8.60 11.21 -20.47
C PHE A 232 -7.51 11.24 -21.55
N ASP A 233 -7.66 10.54 -22.67
CA ASP A 233 -6.69 10.46 -23.76
C ASP A 233 -6.13 11.83 -24.18
N LYS A 234 -7.02 12.80 -24.48
CA LYS A 234 -6.61 14.15 -24.89
C LYS A 234 -5.74 14.89 -23.85
N TYR A 235 -5.87 14.53 -22.58
CA TYR A 235 -5.07 15.09 -21.50
C TYR A 235 -3.75 14.32 -21.34
N LEU A 236 -3.79 12.98 -21.43
CA LEU A 236 -2.58 12.13 -21.36
C LEU A 236 -1.55 12.52 -22.41
N CYS A 237 -1.99 12.88 -23.64
CA CYS A 237 -1.11 13.36 -24.71
C CYS A 237 -0.30 14.62 -24.34
N LYS A 238 -0.73 15.39 -23.33
CA LYS A 238 -0.11 16.65 -22.90
C LYS A 238 0.76 16.50 -21.64
N MET A 239 0.67 15.36 -20.96
CA MET A 239 1.36 15.11 -19.68
C MET A 239 2.76 14.61 -19.90
N LYS A 240 3.62 14.81 -18.89
CA LYS A 240 4.98 14.26 -18.80
C LYS A 240 5.00 12.93 -18.06
N TRP A 241 4.03 12.67 -17.19
CA TRP A 241 3.96 11.44 -16.42
C TRP A 241 2.52 10.99 -16.13
N LEU A 242 2.40 9.68 -15.88
CA LEU A 242 1.18 9.04 -15.39
C LEU A 242 1.52 8.17 -14.18
N ASN A 243 0.88 8.45 -13.06
CA ASN A 243 0.94 7.62 -11.87
C ASN A 243 -0.33 6.75 -11.80
N MET A 244 -0.15 5.45 -11.90
CA MET A 244 -1.24 4.48 -11.93
C MET A 244 -1.64 3.99 -10.53
N GLY A 245 -1.09 4.60 -9.47
CA GLY A 245 -1.42 4.29 -8.08
C GLY A 245 -0.92 2.93 -7.61
N GLY A 246 -1.53 2.44 -6.56
CA GLY A 246 -1.25 1.15 -5.94
C GLY A 246 -2.48 0.25 -5.87
N GLY A 247 -2.50 -0.64 -4.89
CA GLY A 247 -3.58 -1.61 -4.71
C GLY A 247 -3.41 -2.90 -5.52
N HIS A 248 -2.24 -3.07 -6.14
CA HIS A 248 -1.88 -4.31 -6.81
C HIS A 248 -1.09 -5.23 -5.88
N LEU A 249 -1.40 -6.49 -5.89
CA LEU A 249 -0.62 -7.51 -5.16
C LEU A 249 0.55 -8.04 -5.99
N ILE A 250 1.38 -7.16 -6.55
CA ILE A 250 2.44 -7.47 -7.53
C ILE A 250 3.36 -8.61 -7.08
N THR A 251 3.57 -8.75 -5.80
CA THR A 251 4.46 -9.75 -5.21
C THR A 251 3.74 -11.02 -4.76
N ALA A 252 2.43 -11.13 -4.94
CA ALA A 252 1.71 -12.37 -4.66
C ALA A 252 2.13 -13.48 -5.64
N SER A 253 2.10 -14.73 -5.19
CA SER A 253 2.60 -15.87 -5.96
C SER A 253 1.79 -16.16 -7.23
N ASP A 254 0.54 -15.71 -7.27
CA ASP A 254 -0.42 -15.89 -8.36
C ASP A 254 -0.61 -14.61 -9.20
N TYR A 255 0.15 -13.54 -8.91
CA TYR A 255 0.07 -12.30 -9.67
C TYR A 255 0.75 -12.42 -11.04
N ASP A 256 0.06 -11.99 -12.09
CA ASP A 256 0.55 -12.01 -13.47
C ASP A 256 1.51 -10.83 -13.77
N VAL A 257 2.77 -10.97 -13.32
CA VAL A 257 3.83 -9.97 -13.57
C VAL A 257 4.08 -9.75 -15.07
N PRO A 258 4.14 -10.78 -15.94
CA PRO A 258 4.24 -10.58 -17.39
C PRO A 258 3.13 -9.70 -17.97
N ARG A 259 1.89 -9.87 -17.51
CA ARG A 259 0.77 -9.01 -17.92
C ARG A 259 0.99 -7.56 -17.49
N LEU A 260 1.43 -7.30 -16.25
CA LEU A 260 1.74 -5.95 -15.78
C LEU A 260 2.79 -5.28 -16.68
N ILE A 261 3.88 -5.98 -16.98
CA ILE A 261 4.94 -5.48 -17.87
C ILE A 261 4.37 -5.15 -19.26
N ARG A 262 3.56 -6.03 -19.84
CA ARG A 262 2.91 -5.79 -21.13
C ARG A 262 2.02 -4.55 -21.10
N VAL A 263 1.16 -4.43 -20.10
CA VAL A 263 0.22 -3.31 -19.95
C VAL A 263 0.99 -1.98 -19.82
N ILE A 264 2.06 -1.93 -19.03
CA ILE A 264 2.89 -0.72 -18.92
C ILE A 264 3.51 -0.37 -20.27
N ARG A 265 4.07 -1.34 -21.01
CA ARG A 265 4.68 -1.13 -22.33
C ARG A 265 3.66 -0.65 -23.36
N GLU A 266 2.42 -1.13 -23.33
CA GLU A 266 1.33 -0.67 -24.21
C GLU A 266 0.98 0.79 -23.96
N VAL A 267 0.92 1.21 -22.68
CA VAL A 267 0.73 2.63 -22.34
C VAL A 267 1.91 3.48 -22.84
N GLN A 268 3.15 3.04 -22.63
CA GLN A 268 4.35 3.74 -23.09
C GLN A 268 4.43 3.83 -24.62
N ALA A 269 3.98 2.79 -25.33
CA ALA A 269 3.92 2.82 -26.80
C ALA A 269 2.89 3.82 -27.31
N SER A 270 1.76 3.96 -26.61
CA SER A 270 0.69 4.91 -26.96
C SER A 270 1.05 6.35 -26.57
N TYR A 271 1.78 6.53 -25.48
CA TYR A 271 2.17 7.82 -24.91
C TYR A 271 3.68 7.83 -24.57
N PRO A 272 4.56 7.89 -25.57
CA PRO A 272 6.02 7.72 -25.37
C PRO A 272 6.69 8.83 -24.55
N GLN A 273 5.99 9.94 -24.31
CA GLN A 273 6.46 11.03 -23.46
C GLN A 273 6.17 10.82 -21.98
N LEU A 274 5.33 9.82 -21.62
CA LEU A 274 4.95 9.60 -20.23
C LEU A 274 5.99 8.78 -19.46
N GLU A 275 6.49 9.33 -18.37
CA GLU A 275 7.09 8.55 -17.30
C GLU A 275 5.98 7.86 -16.49
N ILE A 276 6.14 6.56 -16.23
CA ILE A 276 5.11 5.77 -15.54
C ILE A 276 5.53 5.51 -14.09
N PHE A 277 4.58 5.71 -13.16
CA PHE A 277 4.76 5.44 -11.74
C PHE A 277 3.71 4.44 -11.24
N LEU A 278 4.12 3.60 -10.27
CA LEU A 278 3.28 2.72 -9.47
C LEU A 278 3.53 2.97 -7.99
N GLU A 279 2.48 2.84 -7.17
CA GLU A 279 2.53 3.10 -5.72
C GLU A 279 2.04 1.88 -4.90
N PRO A 280 2.61 0.68 -5.06
CA PRO A 280 2.22 -0.43 -4.21
C PRO A 280 2.58 -0.16 -2.75
N GLY A 281 1.74 -0.64 -1.85
CA GLY A 281 1.98 -0.60 -0.41
C GLY A 281 2.09 -2.01 0.14
N GLU A 282 0.97 -2.70 0.25
CA GLU A 282 0.86 -4.06 0.76
C GLU A 282 1.79 -5.04 0.04
N ALA A 283 1.87 -4.97 -1.30
CA ALA A 283 2.77 -5.83 -2.07
C ALA A 283 4.23 -5.74 -1.64
N ILE A 284 4.68 -4.62 -1.06
CA ILE A 284 6.04 -4.45 -0.57
C ILE A 284 6.25 -5.19 0.74
N SER A 285 5.27 -5.15 1.64
CA SER A 285 5.36 -5.74 2.99
C SER A 285 4.70 -7.12 3.12
N SER A 286 3.96 -7.56 2.11
CA SER A 286 3.25 -8.84 2.13
C SER A 286 4.21 -10.01 2.42
N GLY A 287 3.87 -10.82 3.44
CA GLY A 287 4.70 -11.93 3.92
C GLY A 287 5.99 -11.49 4.62
N GLY A 288 6.19 -10.18 4.85
CA GLY A 288 7.42 -9.61 5.40
C GLY A 288 7.55 -9.69 6.92
N GLY A 289 6.57 -10.26 7.64
CA GLY A 289 6.68 -10.36 9.10
C GLY A 289 5.53 -11.12 9.75
N VAL A 290 5.67 -11.30 11.05
CA VAL A 290 4.68 -11.96 11.91
C VAL A 290 4.51 -11.18 13.21
N LEU A 291 3.35 -11.28 13.83
CA LEU A 291 3.12 -10.83 15.20
C LEU A 291 3.26 -12.02 16.15
N ILE A 292 4.14 -11.90 17.13
CA ILE A 292 4.34 -12.91 18.17
C ILE A 292 3.77 -12.39 19.48
N GLY A 293 2.91 -13.17 20.09
CA GLY A 293 2.32 -12.90 21.39
C GLY A 293 2.47 -14.08 22.35
N SER A 294 2.01 -13.89 23.58
CA SER A 294 2.01 -14.94 24.61
C SER A 294 0.60 -15.14 25.17
N VAL A 295 0.29 -16.40 25.50
CA VAL A 295 -0.85 -16.73 26.34
C VAL A 295 -0.46 -16.40 27.78
N ILE A 296 -1.14 -15.44 28.39
CA ILE A 296 -0.88 -14.98 29.76
C ILE A 296 -1.78 -15.65 30.79
N ASP A 297 -2.95 -16.14 30.36
CA ASP A 297 -3.89 -16.89 31.21
C ASP A 297 -4.80 -17.77 30.36
N ILE A 298 -5.38 -18.79 31.00
CA ILE A 298 -6.41 -19.64 30.40
C ILE A 298 -7.58 -19.69 31.38
N VAL A 299 -8.74 -19.21 30.92
CA VAL A 299 -9.98 -19.22 31.70
C VAL A 299 -10.97 -20.20 31.09
N GLU A 300 -11.86 -20.74 31.93
CA GLU A 300 -12.90 -21.68 31.52
C GLU A 300 -14.28 -21.05 31.67
N ASN A 301 -15.02 -21.00 30.54
CA ASN A 301 -16.43 -20.59 30.55
C ASN A 301 -17.15 -21.32 29.41
N GLY A 302 -17.57 -22.56 29.68
CA GLY A 302 -18.16 -23.44 28.68
C GLY A 302 -17.20 -23.94 27.61
N MET A 303 -16.01 -23.31 27.54
CA MET A 303 -14.84 -23.69 26.75
C MET A 303 -13.60 -23.10 27.41
N GLN A 304 -12.43 -23.60 27.05
CA GLN A 304 -11.17 -22.95 27.43
C GLN A 304 -10.92 -21.72 26.56
N ILE A 305 -10.58 -20.60 27.18
CA ILE A 305 -10.34 -19.32 26.55
C ILE A 305 -8.93 -18.85 26.89
N ALA A 306 -8.06 -18.74 25.89
CA ALA A 306 -6.74 -18.17 26.08
C ALA A 306 -6.82 -16.64 26.17
N VAL A 307 -6.27 -16.08 27.23
CA VAL A 307 -6.07 -14.62 27.38
C VAL A 307 -4.66 -14.29 26.88
N LEU A 308 -4.59 -13.37 25.92
CA LEU A 308 -3.37 -13.04 25.19
C LEU A 308 -2.84 -11.65 25.60
N ASP A 309 -1.55 -11.42 25.45
CA ASP A 309 -0.93 -10.10 25.59
C ASP A 309 -1.07 -9.22 24.34
N VAL A 310 -1.79 -9.69 23.32
CA VAL A 310 -2.16 -8.93 22.12
C VAL A 310 -3.66 -8.64 22.07
N SER A 311 -4.04 -7.55 21.40
CA SER A 311 -5.45 -7.24 21.14
C SER A 311 -5.63 -6.75 19.71
N ALA A 312 -6.82 -6.96 19.14
CA ALA A 312 -7.17 -6.45 17.81
C ALA A 312 -7.05 -4.91 17.76
N THR A 313 -7.55 -4.20 18.78
CA THR A 313 -7.53 -2.74 18.83
C THR A 313 -6.11 -2.13 18.78
N THR A 314 -5.12 -2.83 19.32
CA THR A 314 -3.75 -2.31 19.44
C THR A 314 -2.85 -2.83 18.32
N HIS A 315 -3.00 -4.12 17.95
CA HIS A 315 -2.02 -4.79 17.11
C HIS A 315 -2.56 -5.14 15.71
N MET A 316 -3.87 -5.23 15.54
CA MET A 316 -4.52 -5.62 14.28
C MET A 316 -5.86 -4.88 14.12
N PRO A 317 -5.88 -3.53 14.09
CA PRO A 317 -7.13 -2.76 14.11
C PRO A 317 -8.02 -2.99 12.87
N ASP A 318 -7.45 -3.36 11.75
CA ASP A 318 -8.13 -3.75 10.52
C ASP A 318 -9.08 -4.94 10.71
N VAL A 319 -8.80 -5.85 11.64
CA VAL A 319 -9.72 -6.94 12.05
C VAL A 319 -11.07 -6.41 12.56
N LEU A 320 -11.10 -5.18 13.09
CA LEU A 320 -12.32 -4.54 13.60
C LEU A 320 -13.07 -3.77 12.51
N GLU A 321 -12.35 -3.22 11.53
CA GLU A 321 -12.95 -2.45 10.43
C GLU A 321 -13.51 -3.37 9.36
N MET A 322 -12.77 -4.42 9.00
CA MET A 322 -13.16 -5.46 8.05
C MET A 322 -12.96 -6.82 8.72
N PRO A 323 -13.97 -7.32 9.47
CA PRO A 323 -13.80 -8.51 10.30
C PRO A 323 -13.32 -9.74 9.53
N TYR A 324 -12.15 -10.22 9.88
CA TYR A 324 -11.59 -11.48 9.43
C TYR A 324 -10.93 -12.21 10.60
N ARG A 325 -10.70 -13.51 10.44
CA ARG A 325 -9.94 -14.29 11.41
C ARG A 325 -8.46 -14.25 11.04
N PRO A 326 -7.58 -13.68 11.88
CA PRO A 326 -6.14 -13.79 11.66
C PRO A 326 -5.70 -15.24 11.63
N ASP A 327 -4.76 -15.58 10.75
CA ASP A 327 -4.15 -16.90 10.71
C ASP A 327 -3.14 -17.03 11.86
N VAL A 328 -3.33 -18.04 12.72
CA VAL A 328 -2.46 -18.29 13.87
C VAL A 328 -1.74 -19.63 13.64
N GLU A 329 -0.40 -19.62 13.82
CA GLU A 329 0.40 -20.84 13.65
C GLU A 329 -0.08 -21.95 14.57
N GLY A 330 -0.35 -23.13 14.01
CA GLY A 330 -0.86 -24.29 14.74
C GLY A 330 -2.36 -24.23 15.07
N SER A 331 -3.11 -23.23 14.63
CA SER A 331 -4.56 -23.20 14.78
C SER A 331 -5.25 -24.11 13.75
N GLY A 332 -6.44 -24.64 14.11
CA GLY A 332 -7.32 -25.35 13.17
C GLY A 332 -7.93 -24.44 12.11
N GLN A 333 -8.52 -25.04 11.08
CA GLN A 333 -9.25 -24.31 10.04
C GLN A 333 -10.54 -23.68 10.59
N PRO A 334 -11.08 -22.63 9.95
CA PRO A 334 -12.35 -22.05 10.33
C PRO A 334 -13.47 -23.12 10.39
N GLY A 335 -14.13 -23.24 11.54
CA GLY A 335 -15.19 -24.23 11.77
C GLY A 335 -14.72 -25.59 12.31
N GLU A 336 -13.44 -25.87 12.35
CA GLU A 336 -12.92 -27.03 13.11
C GLU A 336 -13.05 -26.76 14.61
N LYS A 337 -13.59 -27.74 15.32
CA LYS A 337 -13.55 -27.73 16.79
C LYS A 337 -12.13 -28.09 17.24
N ALA A 338 -11.60 -27.28 18.10
CA ALA A 338 -10.35 -27.58 18.80
C ALA A 338 -10.53 -28.78 19.74
#